data_772858c5db7eb18f01a4b3552bb4279e
#
_entry.id   772858c5db7eb18f01a4b3552bb4279e
#
_cell.length_a   1.000
_cell.length_b   1.000
_cell.length_c   1.000
_cell.angle_alpha   90.00
_cell.angle_beta   90.00
_cell.angle_gamma   90.00
#
_symmetry.space_group_name_H-M   'P 1'
#
loop_
_entity.id
_entity.type
_entity.pdbx_description
1 polymer ?
#
loop_
_entity_poly.entity_id
_entity_poly.type
_entity_poly.pdbx_seq_one_letter_code
_entity_poly.pdbx_strand_id
1 'polypeptide(L)'
;AETQTQVVLQYNLEEAIALTDLNAEQLLAYAAASELDDALKQVFVKLGEWRGQIDALKRDIEQVEEQRQALFKDQERLRENLSRAPANSDLAKRYLKKLDAQENALEALNANTQEKRAALDKLQQQFGQYLRGLSL
;
A
#
# COMPACT_ATOMS: atom_id res chain seq x y z
N ALA A 1 -3.41 30.86 23.20
CA ALA A 1 -4.75 31.38 23.09
C ALA A 1 -5.54 30.75 21.95
N GLU A 2 -6.84 30.86 22.02
CA GLU A 2 -7.76 30.26 21.03
C GLU A 2 -7.41 30.70 19.60
N THR A 3 -7.02 31.95 19.43
CA THR A 3 -6.69 32.50 18.12
C THR A 3 -5.49 31.85 17.48
N GLN A 4 -4.50 31.43 18.26
CA GLN A 4 -3.33 30.73 17.74
C GLN A 4 -3.69 29.32 17.30
N THR A 5 -4.54 28.60 18.05
CA THR A 5 -4.98 27.26 17.70
C THR A 5 -5.83 27.27 16.43
N GLN A 6 -6.74 28.24 16.29
CA GLN A 6 -7.54 28.41 15.08
C GLN A 6 -6.68 28.81 13.89
N VAL A 7 -5.73 29.70 14.05
CA VAL A 7 -4.81 30.10 12.99
C VAL A 7 -3.94 28.93 12.55
N VAL A 8 -3.47 28.12 13.49
CA VAL A 8 -2.70 26.91 13.16
C VAL A 8 -3.55 25.91 12.37
N LEU A 9 -4.82 25.69 12.77
CA LEU A 9 -5.71 24.79 12.06
C LEU A 9 -6.10 25.33 10.67
N GLN A 10 -6.35 26.64 10.54
CA GLN A 10 -6.64 27.27 9.25
C GLN A 10 -5.40 27.33 8.34
N TYR A 11 -4.24 27.58 8.93
CA TYR A 11 -2.97 27.63 8.24
C TYR A 11 -2.62 26.28 7.64
N ASN A 12 -3.10 25.20 8.26
CA ASN A 12 -2.66 23.84 7.99
C ASN A 12 -3.34 23.16 6.83
N LEU A 13 -4.23 23.80 6.06
CA LEU A 13 -4.70 23.13 4.85
C LEU A 13 -3.57 22.93 3.84
N GLU A 14 -2.78 23.98 3.59
CA GLU A 14 -1.61 23.89 2.71
C GLU A 14 -0.49 23.06 3.34
N GLU A 15 -0.25 23.22 4.63
CA GLU A 15 0.74 22.44 5.35
C GLU A 15 0.33 21.00 5.53
N ALA A 16 -0.96 20.70 5.72
CA ALA A 16 -1.46 19.33 5.78
C ALA A 16 -1.22 18.60 4.47
N ILE A 17 -1.36 19.28 3.33
CA ILE A 17 -1.00 18.73 2.02
C ILE A 17 0.50 18.42 1.97
N ALA A 18 1.33 19.33 2.48
CA ALA A 18 2.78 19.10 2.59
C ALA A 18 3.11 17.99 3.58
N LEU A 19 2.37 17.86 4.67
CA LEU A 19 2.54 16.79 5.66
C LEU A 19 2.22 15.40 5.11
N THR A 20 1.45 15.28 4.03
CA THR A 20 1.22 13.99 3.38
C THR A 20 2.51 13.38 2.82
N ASP A 21 3.53 14.17 2.58
CA ASP A 21 4.83 13.72 2.12
C ASP A 21 5.73 13.23 3.26
N LEU A 22 5.36 13.50 4.52
CA LEU A 22 6.09 13.01 5.68
C LEU A 22 5.76 11.55 5.94
N ASN A 23 6.74 10.79 6.39
CA ASN A 23 6.51 9.40 6.77
C ASN A 23 5.85 9.33 8.17
N ALA A 24 5.37 8.14 8.52
CA ALA A 24 4.69 7.90 9.79
C ALA A 24 5.59 8.25 11.00
N GLU A 25 6.87 7.94 10.91
CA GLU A 25 7.85 8.21 11.97
C GLU A 25 8.02 9.70 12.20
N GLN A 26 8.12 10.50 11.14
CA GLN A 26 8.22 11.95 11.22
C GLN A 26 6.95 12.56 11.83
N LEU A 27 5.78 12.08 11.44
CA LEU A 27 4.50 12.55 11.98
C LEU A 27 4.39 12.23 13.47
N LEU A 28 4.80 11.04 13.90
CA LEU A 28 4.83 10.66 15.30
C LEU A 28 5.84 11.48 16.12
N ALA A 29 6.97 11.83 15.51
CA ALA A 29 7.96 12.70 16.15
C ALA A 29 7.38 14.09 16.41
N TYR A 30 6.62 14.65 15.48
CA TYR A 30 5.90 15.90 15.69
C TYR A 30 4.87 15.78 16.82
N ALA A 31 4.14 14.65 16.87
CA ALA A 31 3.17 14.41 17.94
C ALA A 31 3.82 14.34 19.33
N ALA A 32 5.06 13.90 19.41
CA ALA A 32 5.81 13.80 20.67
C ALA A 32 6.39 15.13 21.14
N ALA A 33 6.38 16.17 20.29
CA ALA A 33 6.91 17.47 20.65
C ALA A 33 6.10 18.11 21.77
N SER A 34 6.75 18.48 22.87
CA SER A 34 6.11 19.00 24.08
C SER A 34 5.50 20.39 23.91
N GLU A 35 5.86 21.08 22.85
CA GLU A 35 5.42 22.45 22.56
C GLU A 35 4.04 22.52 21.90
N LEU A 36 3.52 21.38 21.43
CA LEU A 36 2.24 21.32 20.78
C LEU A 36 1.10 21.17 21.78
N ASP A 37 -0.02 21.79 21.47
CA ASP A 37 -1.30 21.63 22.10
C ASP A 37 -1.74 20.13 21.99
N ASP A 38 -2.48 19.62 22.98
CA ASP A 38 -2.93 18.22 23.00
C ASP A 38 -3.81 17.89 21.80
N ALA A 39 -4.69 18.81 21.38
CA ALA A 39 -5.52 18.61 20.20
C ALA A 39 -4.68 18.46 18.94
N LEU A 40 -3.65 19.28 18.81
CA LEU A 40 -2.74 19.23 17.66
C LEU A 40 -1.88 17.98 17.68
N LYS A 41 -1.43 17.55 18.88
CA LYS A 41 -0.73 16.27 19.04
C LYS A 41 -1.57 15.09 18.55
N GLN A 42 -2.86 15.08 18.88
CA GLN A 42 -3.78 14.03 18.44
C GLN A 42 -3.94 14.03 16.93
N VAL A 43 -3.97 15.20 16.30
CA VAL A 43 -4.00 15.31 14.84
C VAL A 43 -2.76 14.64 14.23
N PHE A 44 -1.58 14.95 14.74
CA PHE A 44 -0.34 14.36 14.24
C PHE A 44 -0.28 12.84 14.47
N VAL A 45 -0.80 12.37 15.61
CA VAL A 45 -0.89 10.92 15.87
C VAL A 45 -1.77 10.25 14.81
N LYS A 46 -2.95 10.80 14.52
CA LYS A 46 -3.85 10.27 13.50
C LYS A 46 -3.25 10.29 12.11
N LEU A 47 -2.59 11.39 11.75
CA LEU A 47 -1.89 11.49 10.46
C LEU A 47 -0.81 10.42 10.35
N GLY A 48 -0.05 10.19 11.42
CA GLY A 48 0.97 9.15 11.49
C GLY A 48 0.40 7.76 11.35
N GLU A 49 -0.73 7.48 12.00
CA GLU A 49 -1.41 6.19 11.90
C GLU A 49 -1.91 5.92 10.48
N TRP A 50 -2.57 6.90 9.85
CA TRP A 50 -3.04 6.76 8.48
C TRP A 50 -1.89 6.60 7.50
N ARG A 51 -0.86 7.41 7.66
CA ARG A 51 0.32 7.31 6.78
C ARG A 51 0.99 5.94 6.92
N GLY A 52 1.09 5.44 8.14
CA GLY A 52 1.64 4.12 8.42
C GLY A 52 0.85 3.01 7.75
N GLN A 53 -0.48 3.07 7.83
CA GLN A 53 -1.38 2.09 7.20
C GLN A 53 -1.29 2.15 5.68
N ILE A 54 -1.26 3.35 5.10
CA ILE A 54 -1.13 3.55 3.66
C ILE A 54 0.21 2.99 3.17
N ASP A 55 1.29 3.32 3.86
CA ASP A 55 2.63 2.85 3.48
C ASP A 55 2.77 1.33 3.61
N ALA A 56 2.19 0.74 4.66
CA ALA A 56 2.17 -0.72 4.83
C ALA A 56 1.43 -1.41 3.68
N LEU A 57 0.29 -0.86 3.30
CA LEU A 57 -0.53 -1.41 2.22
C LEU A 57 0.16 -1.27 0.86
N LYS A 58 0.84 -0.16 0.62
CA LYS A 58 1.65 0.04 -0.59
C LYS A 58 2.79 -1.00 -0.67
N ARG A 59 3.46 -1.27 0.46
CA ARG A 59 4.51 -2.31 0.51
C ARG A 59 3.95 -3.69 0.24
N ASP A 60 2.76 -4.00 0.77
CA ASP A 60 2.11 -5.29 0.52
C ASP A 60 1.78 -5.47 -0.96
N ILE A 61 1.27 -4.42 -1.60
CA ILE A 61 0.97 -4.44 -3.05
C ILE A 61 2.26 -4.67 -3.84
N GLU A 62 3.34 -4.00 -3.47
CA GLU A 62 4.65 -4.14 -4.10
C GLU A 62 5.17 -5.58 -4.00
N GLN A 63 5.04 -6.22 -2.82
CA GLN A 63 5.41 -7.62 -2.63
C GLN A 63 4.61 -8.56 -3.51
N VAL A 64 3.31 -8.34 -3.62
CA VAL A 64 2.44 -9.15 -4.49
C VAL A 64 2.86 -9.01 -5.95
N GLU A 65 3.19 -7.80 -6.39
CA GLU A 65 3.68 -7.55 -7.74
C GLU A 65 5.02 -8.26 -8.02
N GLU A 66 5.92 -8.27 -7.03
CA GLU A 66 7.18 -9.01 -7.14
C GLU A 66 6.96 -10.52 -7.29
N GLN A 67 6.05 -11.08 -6.50
CA GLN A 67 5.67 -12.48 -6.59
C GLN A 67 5.07 -12.82 -7.96
N ARG A 68 4.22 -11.93 -8.46
CA ARG A 68 3.60 -12.07 -9.77
C ARG A 68 4.65 -12.08 -10.89
N GLN A 69 5.61 -11.17 -10.85
CA GLN A 69 6.70 -11.12 -11.82
C GLN A 69 7.57 -12.38 -11.78
N ALA A 70 7.86 -12.89 -10.59
CA ALA A 70 8.61 -14.13 -10.43
C ALA A 70 7.87 -15.31 -11.05
N LEU A 71 6.54 -15.40 -10.87
CA LEU A 71 5.73 -16.44 -11.48
C LEU A 71 5.72 -16.34 -13.01
N PHE A 72 5.62 -15.15 -13.56
CA PHE A 72 5.67 -14.95 -15.02
C PHE A 72 6.98 -15.44 -15.61
N LYS A 73 8.09 -15.14 -14.97
CA LYS A 73 9.42 -15.60 -15.41
C LYS A 73 9.51 -17.13 -15.36
N ASP A 74 8.98 -17.74 -14.29
CA ASP A 74 9.00 -19.19 -14.15
C ASP A 74 8.10 -19.85 -15.20
N GLN A 75 6.97 -19.25 -15.53
CA GLN A 75 6.09 -19.71 -16.59
C GLN A 75 6.79 -19.71 -17.96
N GLU A 76 7.56 -18.69 -18.26
CA GLU A 76 8.35 -18.64 -19.50
C GLU A 76 9.32 -19.81 -19.56
N ARG A 77 10.03 -20.09 -18.48
CA ARG A 77 10.93 -21.22 -18.37
C ARG A 77 10.19 -22.55 -18.58
N LEU A 78 9.05 -22.71 -17.94
CA LEU A 78 8.27 -23.93 -18.06
C LEU A 78 7.72 -24.15 -19.47
N ARG A 79 7.26 -23.09 -20.12
CA ARG A 79 6.77 -23.16 -21.52
C ARG A 79 7.89 -23.53 -22.48
N GLU A 80 9.08 -22.96 -22.32
CA GLU A 80 10.25 -23.32 -23.11
C GLU A 80 10.61 -24.78 -22.92
N ASN A 81 10.68 -25.23 -21.69
CA ASN A 81 10.99 -26.63 -21.38
C ASN A 81 9.91 -27.58 -21.91
N LEU A 82 8.64 -27.19 -21.82
CA LEU A 82 7.53 -27.97 -22.35
C LEU A 82 7.64 -28.12 -23.87
N SER A 83 8.03 -27.05 -24.58
CA SER A 83 8.17 -27.09 -26.05
C SER A 83 9.26 -28.05 -26.50
N ARG A 84 10.23 -28.36 -25.65
CA ARG A 84 11.36 -29.27 -25.92
C ARG A 84 11.10 -30.69 -25.41
N ALA A 85 10.08 -30.88 -24.58
CA ALA A 85 9.74 -32.20 -24.05
C ALA A 85 8.97 -33.03 -25.09
N PRO A 86 9.22 -34.33 -25.17
CA PRO A 86 8.42 -35.19 -26.07
C PRO A 86 6.93 -35.14 -25.71
N ALA A 87 6.08 -35.09 -26.72
CA ALA A 87 4.64 -35.06 -26.53
C ALA A 87 4.18 -36.27 -25.71
N ASN A 88 3.27 -36.06 -24.78
CA ASN A 88 2.70 -37.08 -23.88
C ASN A 88 3.73 -37.77 -22.98
N SER A 89 4.96 -37.29 -22.87
CA SER A 89 5.94 -37.78 -21.92
C SER A 89 5.55 -37.44 -20.50
N ASP A 90 6.11 -38.15 -19.51
CA ASP A 90 5.92 -37.84 -18.10
C ASP A 90 6.45 -36.44 -17.76
N LEU A 91 7.52 -36.04 -18.44
CA LEU A 91 8.10 -34.69 -18.27
C LEU A 91 7.15 -33.59 -18.76
N ALA A 92 6.53 -33.78 -19.94
CA ALA A 92 5.54 -32.83 -20.47
C ALA A 92 4.34 -32.71 -19.54
N LYS A 93 3.83 -33.83 -19.04
CA LYS A 93 2.72 -33.81 -18.06
C LYS A 93 3.07 -33.09 -16.79
N ARG A 94 4.30 -33.26 -16.32
CA ARG A 94 4.79 -32.54 -15.11
C ARG A 94 4.82 -31.06 -15.33
N TYR A 95 5.30 -30.59 -16.48
CA TYR A 95 5.32 -29.15 -16.80
C TYR A 95 3.92 -28.57 -16.93
N LEU A 96 3.01 -29.30 -17.57
CA LEU A 96 1.61 -28.87 -17.70
C LEU A 96 0.95 -28.72 -16.33
N LYS A 97 1.21 -29.66 -15.43
CA LYS A 97 0.67 -29.61 -14.06
C LYS A 97 1.21 -28.40 -13.29
N LYS A 98 2.49 -28.09 -13.44
CA LYS A 98 3.11 -26.93 -12.80
C LYS A 98 2.56 -25.63 -13.37
N LEU A 99 2.36 -25.54 -14.69
CA LEU A 99 1.77 -24.37 -15.33
C LEU A 99 0.33 -24.16 -14.84
N ASP A 100 -0.45 -25.21 -14.71
CA ASP A 100 -1.81 -25.13 -14.18
C ASP A 100 -1.84 -24.59 -12.76
N ALA A 101 -0.97 -25.10 -11.89
CA ALA A 101 -0.84 -24.61 -10.51
C ALA A 101 -0.43 -23.14 -10.46
N GLN A 102 0.46 -22.71 -11.36
CA GLN A 102 0.89 -21.31 -11.45
C GLN A 102 -0.21 -20.40 -11.96
N GLU A 103 -1.05 -20.85 -12.89
CA GLU A 103 -2.22 -20.08 -13.33
C GLU A 103 -3.16 -19.82 -12.16
N ASN A 104 -3.43 -20.83 -11.35
CA ASN A 104 -4.25 -20.67 -10.14
C ASN A 104 -3.62 -19.69 -9.15
N ALA A 105 -2.31 -19.76 -8.97
CA ALA A 105 -1.58 -18.85 -8.09
C ALA A 105 -1.64 -17.41 -8.62
N LEU A 106 -1.53 -17.19 -9.93
CA LEU A 106 -1.65 -15.87 -10.54
C LEU A 106 -3.05 -15.29 -10.37
N GLU A 107 -4.09 -16.10 -10.53
CA GLU A 107 -5.48 -15.66 -10.29
C GLU A 107 -5.67 -15.22 -8.85
N ALA A 108 -5.13 -15.96 -7.89
CA ALA A 108 -5.19 -15.61 -6.47
C ALA A 108 -4.43 -14.30 -6.17
N LEU A 109 -3.26 -14.12 -6.78
CA LEU A 109 -2.48 -12.88 -6.63
C LEU A 109 -3.19 -11.68 -7.24
N ASN A 110 -3.84 -11.86 -8.39
CA ASN A 110 -4.62 -10.80 -9.03
C ASN A 110 -5.80 -10.36 -8.15
N ALA A 111 -6.54 -11.32 -7.59
CA ALA A 111 -7.66 -11.04 -6.69
C ALA A 111 -7.17 -10.30 -5.43
N ASN A 112 -6.06 -10.75 -4.85
CA ASN A 112 -5.44 -10.13 -3.69
C ASN A 112 -4.99 -8.69 -3.99
N THR A 113 -4.38 -8.47 -5.15
CA THR A 113 -3.97 -7.13 -5.59
C THR A 113 -5.16 -6.19 -5.71
N GLN A 114 -6.26 -6.65 -6.32
CA GLN A 114 -7.48 -5.85 -6.47
C GLN A 114 -8.07 -5.47 -5.12
N GLU A 115 -8.14 -6.39 -4.17
CA GLU A 115 -8.61 -6.11 -2.82
C GLU A 115 -7.73 -5.08 -2.11
N LYS A 116 -6.42 -5.23 -2.21
CA LYS A 116 -5.46 -4.32 -1.57
C LYS A 116 -5.51 -2.93 -2.19
N ARG A 117 -5.65 -2.83 -3.50
CA ARG A 117 -5.79 -1.54 -4.20
C ARG A 117 -7.09 -0.84 -3.82
N ALA A 118 -8.18 -1.58 -3.71
CA ALA A 118 -9.46 -1.03 -3.26
C ALA A 118 -9.36 -0.53 -1.81
N ALA A 119 -8.71 -1.28 -0.94
CA ALA A 119 -8.46 -0.88 0.45
C ALA A 119 -7.57 0.36 0.53
N LEU A 120 -6.54 0.44 -0.30
CA LEU A 120 -5.65 1.60 -0.37
C LEU A 120 -6.41 2.85 -0.82
N ASP A 121 -7.23 2.73 -1.86
CA ASP A 121 -8.05 3.82 -2.36
C ASP A 121 -8.99 4.35 -1.29
N LYS A 122 -9.64 3.45 -0.56
CA LYS A 122 -10.52 3.79 0.56
C LYS A 122 -9.77 4.52 1.67
N LEU A 123 -8.59 4.04 2.05
CA LEU A 123 -7.76 4.69 3.06
C LEU A 123 -7.32 6.09 2.61
N GLN A 124 -6.93 6.24 1.36
CA GLN A 124 -6.53 7.54 0.80
C GLN A 124 -7.69 8.51 0.78
N GLN A 125 -8.89 8.05 0.45
CA GLN A 125 -10.11 8.87 0.49
C GLN A 125 -10.43 9.31 1.92
N GLN A 126 -10.37 8.39 2.87
CA GLN A 126 -10.61 8.70 4.28
C GLN A 126 -9.57 9.68 4.83
N PHE A 127 -8.32 9.49 4.46
CA PHE A 127 -7.23 10.40 4.83
C PHE A 127 -7.47 11.80 4.25
N GLY A 128 -7.85 11.88 2.98
CA GLY A 128 -8.18 13.14 2.33
C GLY A 128 -9.36 13.84 2.98
N GLN A 129 -10.39 13.11 3.36
CA GLN A 129 -11.55 13.66 4.08
C GLN A 129 -11.15 14.20 5.45
N TYR A 130 -10.31 13.48 6.17
CA TYR A 130 -9.80 13.92 7.45
C TYR A 130 -9.00 15.21 7.32
N LEU A 131 -8.12 15.30 6.32
CA LEU A 131 -7.32 16.51 6.05
C LEU A 131 -8.21 17.70 5.72
N ARG A 132 -9.24 17.51 4.92
CA ARG A 132 -10.21 18.55 4.59
C ARG A 132 -10.99 19.02 5.83
N GLY A 133 -11.31 18.09 6.71
CA GLY A 133 -11.96 18.40 7.98
C GLY A 133 -11.11 19.28 8.90
N LEU A 134 -9.81 19.19 8.81
CA LEU A 134 -8.89 20.04 9.61
C LEU A 134 -8.89 21.50 9.18
N SER A 135 -9.31 21.78 7.96
CA SER A 135 -9.34 23.16 7.43
C SER A 135 -10.56 23.97 7.92
N LEU A 136 -11.51 23.31 8.55
CA LEU A 136 -12.68 23.94 9.12
C LEU A 136 -12.47 24.28 10.60
#